data_f59fb7c5840a1b335be237f17fe8eeec
#
_entry.id   f59fb7c5840a1b335be237f17fe8eeec
#
_cell.length_a   1.000
_cell.length_b   1.000
_cell.length_c   1.000
_cell.angle_alpha   90.00
_cell.angle_beta   90.00
_cell.angle_gamma   90.00
#
_symmetry.space_group_name_H-M   'P 1'
#
loop_
_entity.id
_entity.type
_entity.pdbx_description
1 polymer ?
#
loop_
_entity_poly.entity_id
_entity_poly.type
_entity_poly.pdbx_seq_one_letter_code
_entity_poly.pdbx_strand_id
1 'polypeptide(L)'
;MSLLIRIVNILFIQSKTKFYLMLILLLIASTVESIGISLIIPIVEIINSDTNTIKILDFVFQKKSVLFYIFLFFVFKFFFLIGVYFLQSKYVYNIQAFFSNLLFQKYLNLSLIKHKQTNTNVVSRNIYNEVNEFAQISNILISTINEIIILLGIFIIFIIFLPVEIIFSSLLIFIISFIFIKILSKKIKNIGSKRQEFDGKRLITINEAFRGIKEIISFGLKRLFLDKYSRDNYDSAKESSKMLVLKHIPRITIEFIVIIIFLFFLVINLNNEMLENEKVFSIFALLGVSMLRMLPSINKIII
;
A
#
# COMPACT_ATOMS: atom_id res chain seq x y z
N MET A 1 21.58 -10.25 6.43
CA MET A 1 20.87 -10.17 5.17
C MET A 1 19.44 -9.79 5.48
N SER A 2 18.93 -8.65 5.01
CA SER A 2 17.59 -8.17 5.40
C SER A 2 16.51 -9.18 4.96
N LEU A 3 15.44 -9.29 5.73
CA LEU A 3 14.30 -10.19 5.47
C LEU A 3 13.75 -9.95 4.05
N LEU A 4 13.74 -8.70 3.59
CA LEU A 4 13.34 -8.30 2.24
C LEU A 4 14.17 -9.01 1.14
N ILE A 5 15.50 -9.07 1.29
CA ILE A 5 16.36 -9.74 0.29
C ILE A 5 16.06 -11.24 0.22
N ARG A 6 15.73 -11.87 1.36
CA ARG A 6 15.33 -13.29 1.39
C ARG A 6 14.02 -13.51 0.66
N ILE A 7 13.01 -12.66 0.89
CA ILE A 7 11.72 -12.77 0.20
C ILE A 7 11.89 -12.56 -1.31
N VAL A 8 12.62 -11.54 -1.72
CA VAL A 8 12.93 -11.29 -3.14
C VAL A 8 13.63 -12.50 -3.77
N ASN A 9 14.63 -13.07 -3.11
CA ASN A 9 15.30 -14.28 -3.61
C ASN A 9 14.36 -15.47 -3.74
N ILE A 10 13.40 -15.63 -2.82
CA ILE A 10 12.39 -16.70 -2.90
C ILE A 10 11.44 -16.46 -4.10
N LEU A 11 11.06 -15.21 -4.36
CA LEU A 11 10.24 -14.86 -5.53
C LEU A 11 10.95 -15.20 -6.86
N PHE A 12 12.29 -15.14 -6.88
CA PHE A 12 13.09 -15.55 -8.05
C PHE A 12 13.12 -17.06 -8.29
N ILE A 13 12.87 -17.89 -7.27
CA ILE A 13 13.04 -19.36 -7.37
C ILE A 13 12.09 -19.97 -8.40
N GLN A 14 10.85 -19.50 -8.48
CA GLN A 14 9.87 -20.07 -9.41
C GLN A 14 10.17 -19.73 -10.88
N SER A 15 10.45 -18.46 -11.19
CA SER A 15 10.80 -17.99 -12.53
C SER A 15 11.31 -16.56 -12.50
N LYS A 16 12.61 -16.40 -12.77
CA LYS A 16 13.24 -15.07 -12.88
C LYS A 16 12.58 -14.22 -13.97
N THR A 17 12.26 -14.82 -15.11
CA THR A 17 11.61 -14.15 -16.24
C THR A 17 10.25 -13.57 -15.89
N LYS A 18 9.40 -14.32 -15.17
CA LYS A 18 8.08 -13.84 -14.78
C LYS A 18 8.15 -12.68 -13.76
N PHE A 19 9.14 -12.72 -12.88
CA PHE A 19 9.37 -11.63 -11.93
C PHE A 19 9.80 -10.33 -12.64
N TYR A 20 10.78 -10.41 -13.56
CA TYR A 20 11.20 -9.23 -14.34
C TYR A 20 10.07 -8.70 -15.23
N LEU A 21 9.29 -9.58 -15.85
CA LEU A 21 8.10 -9.19 -16.61
C LEU A 21 7.11 -8.44 -15.74
N MET A 22 6.90 -8.90 -14.51
CA MET A 22 6.04 -8.23 -13.53
C MET A 22 6.57 -6.84 -13.17
N LEU A 23 7.87 -6.68 -12.92
CA LEU A 23 8.47 -5.38 -12.65
C LEU A 23 8.32 -4.40 -13.83
N ILE A 24 8.53 -4.86 -15.05
CA ILE A 24 8.34 -4.06 -16.27
C ILE A 24 6.87 -3.61 -16.39
N LEU A 25 5.91 -4.52 -16.16
CA LEU A 25 4.49 -4.18 -16.17
C LEU A 25 4.13 -3.13 -15.12
N LEU A 26 4.72 -3.21 -13.92
CA LEU A 26 4.51 -2.21 -12.87
C LEU A 26 5.11 -0.85 -13.26
N LEU A 27 6.29 -0.83 -13.90
CA LEU A 27 6.87 0.40 -14.43
C LEU A 27 5.97 1.05 -15.49
N ILE A 28 5.44 0.26 -16.42
CA ILE A 28 4.50 0.77 -17.43
C ILE A 28 3.20 1.25 -16.76
N ALA A 29 2.67 0.53 -15.79
CA ALA A 29 1.46 0.91 -15.07
C ALA A 29 1.65 2.26 -14.33
N SER A 30 2.79 2.45 -13.67
CA SER A 30 3.09 3.69 -12.97
C SER A 30 3.28 4.87 -13.91
N THR A 31 3.90 4.68 -15.09
CA THR A 31 3.99 5.74 -16.12
C THR A 31 2.62 6.12 -16.67
N VAL A 32 1.76 5.14 -16.97
CA VAL A 32 0.38 5.39 -17.42
C VAL A 32 -0.43 6.12 -16.35
N GLU A 33 -0.26 5.78 -15.07
CA GLU A 33 -0.90 6.52 -13.97
C GLU A 33 -0.40 7.95 -13.87
N SER A 34 0.91 8.18 -13.95
CA SER A 34 1.53 9.50 -13.90
C SER A 34 1.08 10.38 -15.07
N ILE A 35 1.07 9.85 -16.28
CA ILE A 35 0.54 10.56 -17.46
C ILE A 35 -0.93 10.95 -17.24
N GLY A 36 -1.74 10.05 -16.67
CA GLY A 36 -3.14 10.35 -16.36
C GLY A 36 -3.31 11.54 -15.41
N ILE A 37 -2.38 11.74 -14.48
CA ILE A 37 -2.38 12.91 -13.58
C ILE A 37 -1.97 14.17 -14.34
N SER A 38 -0.95 14.12 -15.19
CA SER A 38 -0.50 15.29 -15.96
C SER A 38 -1.54 15.78 -16.96
N LEU A 39 -2.42 14.89 -17.47
CA LEU A 39 -3.49 15.26 -18.39
C LEU A 39 -4.57 16.17 -17.77
N ILE A 40 -4.54 16.40 -16.46
CA ILE A 40 -5.43 17.35 -15.81
C ILE A 40 -5.10 18.79 -16.23
N ILE A 41 -3.82 19.09 -16.48
CA ILE A 41 -3.38 20.42 -16.91
C ILE A 41 -4.09 20.84 -18.21
N PRO A 42 -3.98 20.08 -19.32
CA PRO A 42 -4.68 20.43 -20.55
C PRO A 42 -6.22 20.43 -20.40
N ILE A 43 -6.81 19.63 -19.49
CA ILE A 43 -8.25 19.69 -19.24
C ILE A 43 -8.63 21.05 -18.65
N VAL A 44 -7.86 21.54 -17.69
CA VAL A 44 -8.11 22.83 -17.05
C VAL A 44 -7.88 24.01 -18.02
N GLU A 45 -6.83 23.94 -18.84
CA GLU A 45 -6.59 24.91 -19.89
C GLU A 45 -7.72 24.97 -20.91
N ILE A 46 -8.33 23.80 -21.25
CA ILE A 46 -9.51 23.73 -22.12
C ILE A 46 -10.69 24.50 -21.54
N ILE A 47 -10.90 24.36 -20.22
CA ILE A 47 -12.03 25.00 -19.52
C ILE A 47 -11.86 26.52 -19.46
N ASN A 48 -10.63 26.99 -19.16
CA ASN A 48 -10.36 28.39 -18.91
C ASN A 48 -10.13 29.21 -20.18
N SER A 49 -9.72 28.61 -21.30
CA SER A 49 -9.47 29.34 -22.55
C SER A 49 -10.76 29.58 -23.35
N ASP A 50 -10.97 30.78 -23.84
CA ASP A 50 -12.11 31.14 -24.70
C ASP A 50 -11.94 30.73 -26.17
N THR A 51 -10.72 30.37 -26.57
CA THR A 51 -10.41 29.94 -27.94
C THR A 51 -10.83 28.49 -28.21
N ASN A 52 -11.20 28.17 -29.46
CA ASN A 52 -11.56 26.80 -29.87
C ASN A 52 -10.35 25.90 -30.10
N THR A 53 -9.14 26.41 -29.95
CA THR A 53 -7.87 25.69 -30.16
C THR A 53 -6.95 25.79 -28.95
N ILE A 54 -6.13 24.79 -28.73
CA ILE A 54 -5.12 24.71 -27.66
C ILE A 54 -3.78 24.39 -28.30
N LYS A 55 -2.72 25.04 -27.79
CA LYS A 55 -1.34 24.69 -28.12
C LYS A 55 -0.79 23.72 -27.10
N ILE A 56 -0.44 22.52 -27.55
CA ILE A 56 0.25 21.50 -26.73
C ILE A 56 1.57 21.19 -27.46
N LEU A 57 2.71 21.45 -26.82
CA LEU A 57 4.05 21.18 -27.40
C LEU A 57 4.20 21.74 -28.84
N ASP A 58 3.87 23.02 -29.05
CA ASP A 58 3.90 23.71 -30.34
C ASP A 58 2.89 23.29 -31.42
N PHE A 59 2.08 22.27 -31.14
CA PHE A 59 0.98 21.84 -32.03
C PHE A 59 -0.34 22.46 -31.63
N VAL A 60 -1.11 22.92 -32.62
CA VAL A 60 -2.46 23.49 -32.42
C VAL A 60 -3.51 22.40 -32.63
N PHE A 61 -4.26 22.10 -31.59
CA PHE A 61 -5.33 21.11 -31.63
C PHE A 61 -6.69 21.74 -31.36
N GLN A 62 -7.76 21.19 -31.96
CA GLN A 62 -9.13 21.55 -31.61
C GLN A 62 -9.47 20.98 -30.22
N LYS A 63 -10.11 21.76 -29.37
CA LYS A 63 -10.53 21.36 -28.02
C LYS A 63 -11.30 20.04 -28.01
N LYS A 64 -12.27 19.85 -28.93
CA LYS A 64 -13.06 18.63 -29.02
C LYS A 64 -12.20 17.38 -29.28
N SER A 65 -11.22 17.50 -30.16
CA SER A 65 -10.31 16.39 -30.47
C SER A 65 -9.44 16.03 -29.26
N VAL A 66 -8.92 17.03 -28.54
CA VAL A 66 -8.11 16.78 -27.32
C VAL A 66 -8.93 16.08 -26.24
N LEU A 67 -10.15 16.56 -25.97
CA LEU A 67 -11.05 15.91 -25.01
C LEU A 67 -11.39 14.47 -25.39
N PHE A 68 -11.59 14.20 -26.68
CA PHE A 68 -11.83 12.83 -27.15
C PHE A 68 -10.62 11.92 -26.94
N TYR A 69 -9.38 12.38 -27.23
CA TYR A 69 -8.17 11.62 -26.98
C TYR A 69 -7.92 11.39 -25.49
N ILE A 70 -8.18 12.39 -24.64
CA ILE A 70 -8.08 12.26 -23.19
C ILE A 70 -9.10 11.20 -22.68
N PHE A 71 -10.34 11.25 -23.16
CA PHE A 71 -11.34 10.23 -22.81
C PHE A 71 -10.89 8.83 -23.21
N LEU A 72 -10.39 8.65 -24.43
CA LEU A 72 -9.90 7.37 -24.93
C LEU A 72 -8.71 6.87 -24.10
N PHE A 73 -7.80 7.78 -23.70
CA PHE A 73 -6.70 7.45 -22.81
C PHE A 73 -7.17 6.93 -21.45
N PHE A 74 -8.17 7.57 -20.81
CA PHE A 74 -8.71 7.11 -19.53
C PHE A 74 -9.43 5.78 -19.65
N VAL A 75 -10.14 5.52 -20.75
CA VAL A 75 -10.74 4.20 -21.03
C VAL A 75 -9.64 3.14 -21.18
N PHE A 76 -8.59 3.42 -21.96
CA PHE A 76 -7.43 2.54 -22.07
C PHE A 76 -6.77 2.28 -20.71
N LYS A 77 -6.49 3.34 -19.95
CA LYS A 77 -5.91 3.27 -18.60
C LYS A 77 -6.72 2.36 -17.68
N PHE A 78 -8.04 2.49 -17.70
CA PHE A 78 -8.94 1.66 -16.87
C PHE A 78 -8.76 0.17 -17.14
N PHE A 79 -8.88 -0.26 -18.40
CA PHE A 79 -8.72 -1.66 -18.75
C PHE A 79 -7.29 -2.17 -18.56
N PHE A 80 -6.30 -1.34 -18.87
CA PHE A 80 -4.90 -1.67 -18.69
C PHE A 80 -4.55 -1.95 -17.23
N LEU A 81 -4.96 -1.08 -16.30
CA LEU A 81 -4.69 -1.27 -14.87
C LEU A 81 -5.41 -2.50 -14.31
N ILE A 82 -6.64 -2.79 -14.73
CA ILE A 82 -7.32 -4.03 -14.34
C ILE A 82 -6.50 -5.24 -14.81
N GLY A 83 -6.01 -5.23 -16.03
CA GLY A 83 -5.14 -6.29 -16.57
C GLY A 83 -3.88 -6.48 -15.75
N VAL A 84 -3.21 -5.38 -15.37
CA VAL A 84 -1.99 -5.43 -14.53
C VAL A 84 -2.30 -6.03 -13.16
N TYR A 85 -3.37 -5.60 -12.49
CA TYR A 85 -3.76 -6.15 -11.18
C TYR A 85 -4.14 -7.64 -11.27
N PHE A 86 -4.79 -8.05 -12.35
CA PHE A 86 -5.10 -9.46 -12.59
C PHE A 86 -3.83 -10.30 -12.75
N LEU A 87 -2.87 -9.82 -13.55
CA LEU A 87 -1.58 -10.50 -13.74
C LEU A 87 -0.76 -10.55 -12.45
N GLN A 88 -0.75 -9.48 -11.66
CA GLN A 88 -0.11 -9.43 -10.35
C GLN A 88 -0.71 -10.48 -9.40
N SER A 89 -2.02 -10.50 -9.29
CA SER A 89 -2.72 -11.47 -8.45
C SER A 89 -2.41 -12.91 -8.87
N LYS A 90 -2.53 -13.20 -10.17
CA LYS A 90 -2.22 -14.51 -10.74
C LYS A 90 -0.77 -14.93 -10.46
N TYR A 91 0.18 -14.00 -10.55
CA TYR A 91 1.58 -14.26 -10.24
C TYR A 91 1.77 -14.67 -8.77
N VAL A 92 1.23 -13.91 -7.84
CA VAL A 92 1.36 -14.16 -6.39
C VAL A 92 0.72 -15.50 -5.99
N TYR A 93 -0.51 -15.77 -6.46
CA TYR A 93 -1.19 -17.03 -6.12
C TYR A 93 -0.59 -18.26 -6.80
N ASN A 94 0.02 -18.12 -7.97
CA ASN A 94 0.81 -19.20 -8.57
C ASN A 94 2.06 -19.52 -7.74
N ILE A 95 2.71 -18.52 -7.17
CA ILE A 95 3.84 -18.74 -6.24
C ILE A 95 3.36 -19.46 -4.98
N GLN A 96 2.24 -19.05 -4.41
CA GLN A 96 1.62 -19.72 -3.26
C GLN A 96 1.37 -21.18 -3.54
N ALA A 97 0.70 -21.51 -4.65
CA ALA A 97 0.41 -22.89 -5.05
C ALA A 97 1.70 -23.70 -5.23
N PHE A 98 2.71 -23.11 -5.88
CA PHE A 98 4.00 -23.77 -6.08
C PHE A 98 4.68 -24.13 -4.75
N PHE A 99 4.76 -23.19 -3.79
CA PHE A 99 5.39 -23.47 -2.50
C PHE A 99 4.58 -24.43 -1.63
N SER A 100 3.24 -24.35 -1.65
CA SER A 100 2.38 -25.28 -0.96
C SER A 100 2.61 -26.71 -1.46
N ASN A 101 2.62 -26.91 -2.78
CA ASN A 101 2.89 -28.22 -3.38
C ASN A 101 4.31 -28.72 -3.08
N LEU A 102 5.31 -27.84 -3.15
CA LEU A 102 6.70 -28.19 -2.85
C LEU A 102 6.87 -28.63 -1.38
N LEU A 103 6.26 -27.91 -0.45
CA LEU A 103 6.31 -28.26 0.97
C LEU A 103 5.57 -29.58 1.24
N PHE A 104 4.39 -29.76 0.66
CA PHE A 104 3.62 -30.99 0.79
C PHE A 104 4.43 -32.19 0.28
N GLN A 105 5.02 -32.09 -0.90
CA GLN A 105 5.88 -33.13 -1.45
C GLN A 105 7.11 -33.41 -0.58
N LYS A 106 7.77 -32.38 -0.04
CA LYS A 106 8.91 -32.55 0.85
C LYS A 106 8.51 -33.25 2.16
N TYR A 107 7.36 -32.91 2.73
CA TYR A 107 6.87 -33.56 3.94
C TYR A 107 6.51 -35.04 3.67
N LEU A 108 5.86 -35.36 2.56
CA LEU A 108 5.55 -36.75 2.18
C LEU A 108 6.81 -37.59 1.99
N ASN A 109 7.90 -37.04 1.51
CA ASN A 109 9.17 -37.73 1.29
C ASN A 109 10.06 -37.84 2.54
N LEU A 110 9.57 -37.42 3.72
CA LEU A 110 10.31 -37.62 4.96
C LEU A 110 10.36 -39.12 5.33
N SER A 111 11.45 -39.53 5.99
CA SER A 111 11.54 -40.89 6.55
C SER A 111 10.51 -41.11 7.66
N LEU A 112 10.08 -42.37 7.88
CA LEU A 112 9.11 -42.75 8.92
C LEU A 112 9.52 -42.26 10.32
N ILE A 113 10.83 -42.26 10.62
CA ILE A 113 11.37 -41.78 11.90
C ILE A 113 11.07 -40.28 12.06
N LYS A 114 11.32 -39.50 11.01
CA LYS A 114 11.04 -38.07 11.04
C LYS A 114 9.53 -37.77 11.09
N HIS A 115 8.70 -38.56 10.41
CA HIS A 115 7.25 -38.45 10.51
C HIS A 115 6.74 -38.65 11.95
N LYS A 116 7.26 -39.62 12.68
CA LYS A 116 6.90 -39.86 14.09
C LYS A 116 7.32 -38.71 15.01
N GLN A 117 8.39 -38.01 14.69
CA GLN A 117 8.90 -36.89 15.46
C GLN A 117 8.23 -35.56 15.10
N THR A 118 7.56 -35.49 13.95
CA THR A 118 6.97 -34.21 13.43
C THR A 118 5.50 -34.18 13.85
N ASN A 119 5.12 -33.05 14.49
CA ASN A 119 3.73 -32.83 14.85
C ASN A 119 2.92 -32.45 13.58
N THR A 120 1.88 -33.21 13.26
CA THR A 120 0.99 -33.00 12.11
C THR A 120 0.37 -31.59 12.08
N ASN A 121 0.08 -31.01 13.24
CA ASN A 121 -0.44 -29.62 13.30
C ASN A 121 0.58 -28.60 12.82
N VAL A 122 1.89 -28.83 13.08
CA VAL A 122 2.97 -27.98 12.57
C VAL A 122 3.10 -28.12 11.06
N VAL A 123 3.01 -29.34 10.54
CA VAL A 123 3.05 -29.60 9.09
C VAL A 123 1.89 -28.88 8.39
N SER A 124 0.67 -29.08 8.87
CA SER A 124 -0.53 -28.45 8.31
C SER A 124 -0.43 -26.91 8.37
N ARG A 125 0.03 -26.35 9.49
CA ARG A 125 0.26 -24.91 9.62
C ARG A 125 1.27 -24.40 8.59
N ASN A 126 2.40 -25.07 8.43
CA ASN A 126 3.45 -24.66 7.50
C ASN A 126 2.99 -24.70 6.04
N ILE A 127 2.24 -25.75 5.64
CA ILE A 127 1.77 -25.89 4.26
C ILE A 127 0.66 -24.90 3.93
N TYR A 128 -0.23 -24.62 4.89
CA TYR A 128 -1.40 -23.80 4.65
C TYR A 128 -1.22 -22.36 5.14
N ASN A 129 -0.99 -22.12 6.43
CA ASN A 129 -0.97 -20.77 6.98
C ASN A 129 0.29 -20.00 6.60
N GLU A 130 1.48 -20.57 6.78
CA GLU A 130 2.74 -19.86 6.52
C GLU A 130 2.92 -19.54 5.03
N VAL A 131 2.47 -20.44 4.14
CA VAL A 131 2.48 -20.17 2.70
C VAL A 131 1.47 -19.08 2.31
N ASN A 132 0.29 -19.05 2.93
CA ASN A 132 -0.69 -17.99 2.74
C ASN A 132 -0.14 -16.63 3.21
N GLU A 133 0.47 -16.58 4.40
CA GLU A 133 1.10 -15.36 4.91
C GLU A 133 2.24 -14.89 4.00
N PHE A 134 3.06 -15.81 3.51
CA PHE A 134 4.11 -15.49 2.54
C PHE A 134 3.54 -14.88 1.26
N ALA A 135 2.43 -15.40 0.73
CA ALA A 135 1.77 -14.85 -0.45
C ALA A 135 1.23 -13.43 -0.19
N GLN A 136 0.60 -13.21 0.97
CA GLN A 136 0.10 -11.89 1.36
C GLN A 136 1.24 -10.87 1.49
N ILE A 137 2.33 -11.23 2.17
CA ILE A 137 3.51 -10.37 2.30
C ILE A 137 4.12 -10.06 0.93
N SER A 138 4.21 -11.07 0.05
CA SER A 138 4.70 -10.89 -1.32
C SER A 138 3.84 -9.92 -2.13
N ASN A 139 2.52 -9.99 -2.00
CA ASN A 139 1.59 -9.06 -2.64
C ASN A 139 1.76 -7.63 -2.11
N ILE A 140 1.90 -7.48 -0.80
CA ILE A 140 2.15 -6.18 -0.16
C ILE A 140 3.48 -5.59 -0.66
N LEU A 141 4.54 -6.37 -0.74
CA LEU A 141 5.83 -5.89 -1.24
C LEU A 141 5.77 -5.43 -2.70
N ILE A 142 5.15 -6.22 -3.59
CA ILE A 142 4.99 -5.87 -4.99
C ILE A 142 4.16 -4.58 -5.13
N SER A 143 3.05 -4.48 -4.39
CA SER A 143 2.22 -3.27 -4.41
C SER A 143 2.96 -2.06 -3.84
N THR A 144 3.77 -2.21 -2.79
CA THR A 144 4.57 -1.12 -2.22
C THR A 144 5.61 -0.61 -3.21
N ILE A 145 6.28 -1.50 -3.95
CA ILE A 145 7.21 -1.11 -5.02
C ILE A 145 6.48 -0.28 -6.08
N ASN A 146 5.30 -0.72 -6.52
CA ASN A 146 4.48 0.03 -7.47
C ASN A 146 4.13 1.44 -6.96
N GLU A 147 3.70 1.56 -5.70
CA GLU A 147 3.36 2.86 -5.11
C GLU A 147 4.57 3.81 -5.01
N ILE A 148 5.76 3.27 -4.70
CA ILE A 148 6.99 4.08 -4.71
C ILE A 148 7.29 4.62 -6.11
N ILE A 149 7.15 3.80 -7.15
CA ILE A 149 7.39 4.23 -8.53
C ILE A 149 6.37 5.31 -8.95
N ILE A 150 5.10 5.17 -8.56
CA ILE A 150 4.06 6.17 -8.81
C ILE A 150 4.38 7.51 -8.12
N LEU A 151 4.80 7.46 -6.85
CA LEU A 151 5.19 8.67 -6.13
C LEU A 151 6.38 9.39 -6.78
N LEU A 152 7.36 8.63 -7.28
CA LEU A 152 8.47 9.20 -8.06
C LEU A 152 7.97 9.83 -9.36
N GLY A 153 7.02 9.20 -10.06
CA GLY A 153 6.38 9.74 -11.26
C GLY A 153 5.64 11.05 -10.99
N ILE A 154 4.87 11.12 -9.90
CA ILE A 154 4.18 12.35 -9.47
C ILE A 154 5.20 13.46 -9.14
N PHE A 155 6.30 13.11 -8.47
CA PHE A 155 7.35 14.06 -8.14
C PHE A 155 8.02 14.64 -9.40
N ILE A 156 8.25 13.83 -10.42
CA ILE A 156 8.76 14.29 -11.73
C ILE A 156 7.77 15.26 -12.38
N ILE A 157 6.46 14.96 -12.34
CA ILE A 157 5.42 15.88 -12.86
C ILE A 157 5.45 17.22 -12.12
N PHE A 158 5.63 17.20 -10.81
CA PHE A 158 5.73 18.43 -10.02
C PHE A 158 6.93 19.29 -10.44
N ILE A 159 8.09 18.68 -10.72
CA ILE A 159 9.28 19.40 -11.20
C ILE A 159 9.03 20.08 -12.58
N ILE A 160 8.25 19.42 -13.44
CA ILE A 160 8.01 19.93 -14.81
C ILE A 160 6.97 21.06 -14.83
N PHE A 161 5.90 20.93 -14.04
CA PHE A 161 4.71 21.78 -14.19
C PHE A 161 4.50 22.79 -13.06
N LEU A 162 5.16 22.62 -11.91
CA LEU A 162 4.94 23.50 -10.78
C LEU A 162 6.05 24.58 -10.66
N PRO A 163 5.70 25.79 -10.19
CA PRO A 163 6.68 26.79 -9.80
C PRO A 163 7.65 26.28 -8.74
N VAL A 164 8.86 26.83 -8.73
CA VAL A 164 9.96 26.37 -7.85
C VAL A 164 9.58 26.46 -6.37
N GLU A 165 8.79 27.47 -5.98
CA GLU A 165 8.30 27.68 -4.60
C GLU A 165 7.42 26.51 -4.13
N ILE A 166 6.57 25.99 -5.03
CA ILE A 166 5.70 24.85 -4.73
C ILE A 166 6.50 23.55 -4.71
N ILE A 167 7.53 23.41 -5.54
CA ILE A 167 8.42 22.26 -5.52
C ILE A 167 9.16 22.19 -4.19
N PHE A 168 9.72 23.30 -3.69
CA PHE A 168 10.37 23.32 -2.38
C PHE A 168 9.42 22.98 -1.24
N SER A 169 8.21 23.53 -1.25
CA SER A 169 7.19 23.21 -0.25
C SER A 169 6.77 21.75 -0.29
N SER A 170 6.60 21.16 -1.49
CA SER A 170 6.27 19.74 -1.65
C SER A 170 7.40 18.80 -1.18
N LEU A 171 8.66 19.17 -1.41
CA LEU A 171 9.83 18.44 -0.94
C LEU A 171 9.91 18.47 0.60
N LEU A 172 9.61 19.62 1.21
CA LEU A 172 9.55 19.76 2.67
C LEU A 172 8.46 18.88 3.27
N ILE A 173 7.26 18.82 2.64
CA ILE A 173 6.20 17.89 3.05
C ILE A 173 6.69 16.45 2.98
N PHE A 174 7.38 16.09 1.90
CA PHE A 174 7.88 14.72 1.72
C PHE A 174 8.86 14.34 2.82
N ILE A 175 9.78 15.23 3.20
CA ILE A 175 10.74 15.03 4.29
C ILE A 175 10.01 14.88 5.63
N ILE A 176 9.08 15.78 5.94
CA ILE A 176 8.29 15.73 7.19
C ILE A 176 7.51 14.42 7.25
N SER A 177 6.86 14.03 6.15
CA SER A 177 6.10 12.78 6.07
C SER A 177 7.00 11.57 6.31
N PHE A 178 8.20 11.55 5.74
CA PHE A 178 9.17 10.46 5.92
C PHE A 178 9.62 10.32 7.38
N ILE A 179 9.95 11.44 8.03
CA ILE A 179 10.33 11.45 9.46
C ILE A 179 9.16 10.95 10.31
N PHE A 180 7.95 11.42 10.02
CA PHE A 180 6.74 11.04 10.74
C PHE A 180 6.43 9.55 10.60
N ILE A 181 6.56 8.99 9.39
CA ILE A 181 6.43 7.56 9.12
C ILE A 181 7.42 6.75 9.95
N LYS A 182 8.69 7.19 10.03
CA LYS A 182 9.73 6.50 10.80
C LYS A 182 9.41 6.48 12.30
N ILE A 183 8.88 7.56 12.85
CA ILE A 183 8.48 7.64 14.27
C ILE A 183 7.28 6.71 14.53
N LEU A 184 6.27 6.74 13.65
CA LEU A 184 5.07 5.91 13.79
C LEU A 184 5.36 4.42 13.62
N SER A 185 6.20 4.03 12.68
CA SER A 185 6.56 2.63 12.45
C SER A 185 7.18 1.97 13.70
N LYS A 186 7.99 2.71 14.47
CA LYS A 186 8.53 2.24 15.75
C LYS A 186 7.42 2.01 16.80
N LYS A 187 6.45 2.92 16.90
CA LYS A 187 5.30 2.77 17.80
C LYS A 187 4.40 1.61 17.39
N ILE A 188 4.10 1.47 16.09
CA ILE A 188 3.29 0.38 15.54
C ILE A 188 3.94 -0.97 15.84
N LYS A 189 5.27 -1.09 15.65
CA LYS A 189 6.02 -2.31 15.97
C LYS A 189 5.90 -2.71 17.45
N ASN A 190 6.04 -1.75 18.37
CA ASN A 190 5.94 -2.02 19.81
C ASN A 190 4.51 -2.44 20.22
N ILE A 191 3.48 -1.83 19.63
CA ILE A 191 2.09 -2.20 19.88
C ILE A 191 1.78 -3.56 19.26
N GLY A 192 2.30 -3.82 18.05
CA GLY A 192 2.16 -5.11 17.38
C GLY A 192 2.76 -6.27 18.20
N SER A 193 3.95 -6.09 18.79
CA SER A 193 4.57 -7.12 19.65
C SER A 193 3.76 -7.39 20.92
N LYS A 194 3.21 -6.36 21.57
CA LYS A 194 2.32 -6.53 22.73
C LYS A 194 1.02 -7.26 22.36
N ARG A 195 0.41 -6.88 21.24
CA ARG A 195 -0.77 -7.58 20.74
C ARG A 195 -0.47 -9.07 20.49
N GLN A 196 0.66 -9.38 19.83
CA GLN A 196 1.07 -10.74 19.55
C GLN A 196 1.29 -11.56 20.84
N GLU A 197 1.82 -10.93 21.91
CA GLU A 197 1.96 -11.55 23.22
C GLU A 197 0.59 -11.92 23.83
N PHE A 198 -0.38 -10.99 23.82
CA PHE A 198 -1.74 -11.26 24.33
C PHE A 198 -2.46 -12.31 23.47
N ASP A 199 -2.33 -12.25 22.14
CA ASP A 199 -2.89 -13.27 21.25
C ASP A 199 -2.30 -14.65 21.54
N GLY A 200 -0.99 -14.74 21.84
CA GLY A 200 -0.33 -15.97 22.27
C GLY A 200 -0.91 -16.52 23.59
N LYS A 201 -1.10 -15.65 24.60
CA LYS A 201 -1.71 -16.03 25.89
C LYS A 201 -3.14 -16.52 25.71
N ARG A 202 -3.95 -15.87 24.86
CA ARG A 202 -5.31 -16.32 24.53
C ARG A 202 -5.32 -17.72 23.92
N LEU A 203 -4.44 -17.99 22.95
CA LEU A 203 -4.33 -19.29 22.32
C LEU A 203 -3.91 -20.39 23.31
N ILE A 204 -2.99 -20.08 24.23
CA ILE A 204 -2.58 -21.01 25.30
C ILE A 204 -3.80 -21.31 26.20
N THR A 205 -4.51 -20.28 26.64
CA THR A 205 -5.69 -20.45 27.52
C THR A 205 -6.79 -21.27 26.84
N ILE A 206 -7.05 -21.09 25.54
CA ILE A 206 -7.98 -21.89 24.76
C ILE A 206 -7.53 -23.37 24.74
N ASN A 207 -6.25 -23.61 24.40
CA ASN A 207 -5.72 -24.96 24.34
C ASN A 207 -5.75 -25.67 25.69
N GLU A 208 -5.39 -24.97 26.77
CA GLU A 208 -5.46 -25.50 28.14
C GLU A 208 -6.92 -25.85 28.53
N ALA A 209 -7.86 -24.94 28.25
CA ALA A 209 -9.26 -25.13 28.59
C ALA A 209 -9.90 -26.33 27.88
N PHE A 210 -9.67 -26.44 26.56
CA PHE A 210 -10.28 -27.55 25.81
C PHE A 210 -9.57 -28.89 26.00
N ARG A 211 -8.27 -28.92 26.33
CA ARG A 211 -7.56 -30.15 26.68
C ARG A 211 -7.98 -30.66 28.06
N GLY A 212 -8.18 -29.75 29.02
CA GLY A 212 -8.63 -30.07 30.39
C GLY A 212 -10.13 -29.86 30.61
N ILE A 213 -10.97 -30.00 29.58
CA ILE A 213 -12.40 -29.64 29.67
C ILE A 213 -13.16 -30.48 30.72
N LYS A 214 -12.77 -31.77 30.89
CA LYS A 214 -13.38 -32.65 31.89
C LYS A 214 -13.08 -32.16 33.31
N GLU A 215 -11.84 -31.80 33.58
CA GLU A 215 -11.38 -31.26 34.86
C GLU A 215 -12.05 -29.93 35.17
N ILE A 216 -12.13 -29.03 34.16
CA ILE A 216 -12.79 -27.73 34.29
C ILE A 216 -14.26 -27.88 34.66
N ILE A 217 -14.96 -28.84 34.04
CA ILE A 217 -16.37 -29.11 34.35
C ILE A 217 -16.50 -29.75 35.73
N SER A 218 -15.66 -30.75 36.04
CA SER A 218 -15.74 -31.50 37.30
C SER A 218 -15.41 -30.63 38.53
N PHE A 219 -14.45 -29.72 38.41
CA PHE A 219 -14.01 -28.85 39.49
C PHE A 219 -14.67 -27.45 39.47
N GLY A 220 -15.59 -27.17 38.55
CA GLY A 220 -16.30 -25.90 38.47
C GLY A 220 -15.43 -24.69 38.06
N LEU A 221 -14.28 -24.92 37.39
CA LEU A 221 -13.26 -23.91 37.07
C LEU A 221 -13.61 -23.03 35.86
N LYS A 222 -14.83 -23.13 35.30
CA LYS A 222 -15.26 -22.40 34.12
C LYS A 222 -15.02 -20.90 34.22
N ARG A 223 -15.37 -20.31 35.37
CA ARG A 223 -15.25 -18.88 35.62
C ARG A 223 -13.78 -18.41 35.62
N LEU A 224 -12.90 -19.19 36.23
CA LEU A 224 -11.45 -18.88 36.27
C LEU A 224 -10.85 -18.82 34.87
N PHE A 225 -11.16 -19.80 34.00
CA PHE A 225 -10.67 -19.80 32.63
C PHE A 225 -11.31 -18.69 31.80
N LEU A 226 -12.61 -18.38 32.02
CA LEU A 226 -13.28 -17.28 31.34
C LEU A 226 -12.65 -15.92 31.71
N ASP A 227 -12.38 -15.68 32.99
CA ASP A 227 -11.79 -14.44 33.47
C ASP A 227 -10.35 -14.27 32.93
N LYS A 228 -9.54 -15.36 32.93
CA LYS A 228 -8.20 -15.39 32.35
C LYS A 228 -8.23 -15.03 30.86
N TYR A 229 -9.09 -15.72 30.10
CA TYR A 229 -9.25 -15.45 28.67
C TYR A 229 -9.75 -14.03 28.38
N SER A 230 -10.75 -13.59 29.11
CA SER A 230 -11.38 -12.27 28.96
C SER A 230 -10.37 -11.13 29.13
N ARG A 231 -9.51 -11.20 30.16
CA ARG A 231 -8.44 -10.22 30.39
C ARG A 231 -7.54 -10.09 29.18
N ASP A 232 -6.93 -11.21 28.75
CA ASP A 232 -6.01 -11.20 27.62
C ASP A 232 -6.71 -10.80 26.31
N ASN A 233 -8.01 -11.12 26.16
CA ASN A 233 -8.83 -10.76 25.02
C ASN A 233 -9.07 -9.22 24.95
N TYR A 234 -9.40 -8.60 26.07
CA TYR A 234 -9.59 -7.15 26.13
C TYR A 234 -8.27 -6.39 25.94
N ASP A 235 -7.16 -6.90 26.48
CA ASP A 235 -5.84 -6.31 26.30
C ASP A 235 -5.39 -6.40 24.83
N SER A 236 -5.59 -7.53 24.16
CA SER A 236 -5.36 -7.68 22.73
C SER A 236 -6.23 -6.73 21.90
N ALA A 237 -7.53 -6.63 22.22
CA ALA A 237 -8.45 -5.72 21.53
C ALA A 237 -8.03 -4.25 21.70
N LYS A 238 -7.59 -3.85 22.90
CA LYS A 238 -7.08 -2.50 23.19
C LYS A 238 -5.84 -2.16 22.38
N GLU A 239 -4.87 -3.06 22.29
CA GLU A 239 -3.67 -2.85 21.47
C GLU A 239 -4.02 -2.87 19.96
N SER A 240 -4.96 -3.71 19.52
CA SER A 240 -5.47 -3.71 18.14
C SER A 240 -6.13 -2.37 17.76
N SER A 241 -6.94 -1.81 18.66
CA SER A 241 -7.57 -0.49 18.49
C SER A 241 -6.52 0.61 18.34
N LYS A 242 -5.52 0.66 19.22
CA LYS A 242 -4.41 1.64 19.12
C LYS A 242 -3.65 1.49 17.79
N MET A 243 -3.39 0.27 17.37
CA MET A 243 -2.71 0.00 16.10
C MET A 243 -3.52 0.50 14.91
N LEU A 244 -4.85 0.32 14.92
CA LEU A 244 -5.74 0.79 13.87
C LEU A 244 -5.72 2.32 13.77
N VAL A 245 -5.82 3.02 14.91
CA VAL A 245 -5.75 4.49 14.96
C VAL A 245 -4.41 4.97 14.39
N LEU A 246 -3.28 4.38 14.85
CA LEU A 246 -1.95 4.78 14.38
C LEU A 246 -1.75 4.58 12.88
N LYS A 247 -2.42 3.60 12.27
CA LYS A 247 -2.39 3.39 10.82
C LYS A 247 -3.11 4.49 10.03
N HIS A 248 -4.11 5.15 10.63
CA HIS A 248 -4.86 6.23 9.97
C HIS A 248 -4.23 7.62 10.17
N ILE A 249 -3.46 7.82 11.23
CA ILE A 249 -2.84 9.12 11.54
C ILE A 249 -2.02 9.69 10.38
N PRO A 250 -1.13 8.94 9.69
CA PRO A 250 -0.31 9.50 8.63
C PRO A 250 -1.13 10.11 7.50
N ARG A 251 -2.21 9.43 7.09
CA ARG A 251 -3.10 9.94 6.05
C ARG A 251 -3.69 11.30 6.43
N ILE A 252 -4.28 11.37 7.64
CA ILE A 252 -4.96 12.59 8.13
C ILE A 252 -3.94 13.74 8.27
N THR A 253 -2.73 13.43 8.77
CA THR A 253 -1.68 14.44 8.94
C THR A 253 -1.20 15.00 7.60
N ILE A 254 -0.99 14.15 6.60
CA ILE A 254 -0.54 14.59 5.26
C ILE A 254 -1.64 15.41 4.59
N GLU A 255 -2.89 14.97 4.67
CA GLU A 255 -4.05 15.71 4.16
C GLU A 255 -4.11 17.12 4.75
N PHE A 256 -3.98 17.24 6.07
CA PHE A 256 -3.95 18.52 6.77
C PHE A 256 -2.78 19.41 6.33
N ILE A 257 -1.56 18.87 6.23
CA ILE A 257 -0.37 19.62 5.81
C ILE A 257 -0.54 20.15 4.38
N VAL A 258 -1.03 19.32 3.45
CA VAL A 258 -1.24 19.72 2.05
C VAL A 258 -2.26 20.85 1.96
N ILE A 259 -3.38 20.77 2.70
CA ILE A 259 -4.38 21.83 2.73
C ILE A 259 -3.80 23.15 3.25
N ILE A 260 -2.98 23.10 4.31
CA ILE A 260 -2.34 24.31 4.85
C ILE A 260 -1.42 24.95 3.83
N ILE A 261 -0.57 24.17 3.16
CA ILE A 261 0.35 24.71 2.15
C ILE A 261 -0.42 25.31 0.97
N PHE A 262 -1.50 24.65 0.58
CA PHE A 262 -2.39 25.14 -0.44
C PHE A 262 -2.99 26.50 -0.07
N LEU A 263 -3.54 26.65 1.14
CA LEU A 263 -4.09 27.92 1.63
C LEU A 263 -3.00 29.00 1.73
N PHE A 264 -1.82 28.65 2.20
CA PHE A 264 -0.68 29.57 2.29
C PHE A 264 -0.25 30.09 0.92
N PHE A 265 -0.17 29.21 -0.08
CA PHE A 265 0.12 29.60 -1.45
C PHE A 265 -0.95 30.53 -2.04
N LEU A 266 -2.24 30.26 -1.79
CA LEU A 266 -3.34 31.14 -2.18
C LEU A 266 -3.16 32.57 -1.63
N VAL A 267 -2.89 32.66 -0.33
CA VAL A 267 -2.71 33.98 0.32
C VAL A 267 -1.53 34.75 -0.29
N ILE A 268 -0.41 34.08 -0.56
CA ILE A 268 0.76 34.71 -1.18
C ILE A 268 0.43 35.19 -2.60
N ASN A 269 -0.26 34.36 -3.39
CA ASN A 269 -0.60 34.70 -4.76
C ASN A 269 -1.60 35.89 -4.85
N LEU A 270 -2.59 35.91 -3.95
CA LEU A 270 -3.55 37.03 -3.87
C LEU A 270 -2.89 38.35 -3.49
N ASN A 271 -1.83 38.33 -2.67
CA ASN A 271 -1.12 39.53 -2.24
C ASN A 271 -0.11 40.05 -3.27
N ASN A 272 0.48 39.16 -4.07
CA ASN A 272 1.62 39.52 -4.94
C ASN A 272 1.32 39.40 -6.46
N GLU A 273 0.12 38.93 -6.84
CA GLU A 273 -0.28 38.65 -8.23
C GLU A 273 0.78 37.89 -9.04
N MET A 274 1.46 36.92 -8.35
CA MET A 274 2.61 36.19 -8.91
C MET A 274 2.26 35.37 -10.15
N LEU A 275 1.03 34.90 -10.27
CA LEU A 275 0.56 34.06 -11.36
C LEU A 275 -0.80 34.52 -11.86
N GLU A 276 -1.01 34.39 -13.16
CA GLU A 276 -2.33 34.54 -13.76
C GLU A 276 -3.34 33.58 -13.15
N ASN A 277 -4.58 34.02 -12.94
CA ASN A 277 -5.63 33.20 -12.31
C ASN A 277 -5.82 31.84 -12.98
N GLU A 278 -5.66 31.75 -14.29
CA GLU A 278 -5.76 30.48 -15.03
C GLU A 278 -4.68 29.48 -14.65
N LYS A 279 -3.43 29.92 -14.48
CA LYS A 279 -2.31 29.06 -14.04
C LYS A 279 -2.48 28.61 -12.60
N VAL A 280 -2.98 29.50 -11.74
CA VAL A 280 -3.29 29.17 -10.35
C VAL A 280 -4.31 28.04 -10.30
N PHE A 281 -5.39 28.10 -11.09
CA PHE A 281 -6.41 27.08 -11.12
C PHE A 281 -5.89 25.74 -11.66
N SER A 282 -5.02 25.73 -12.67
CA SER A 282 -4.38 24.53 -13.20
C SER A 282 -3.48 23.85 -12.18
N ILE A 283 -2.70 24.62 -11.43
CA ILE A 283 -1.85 24.14 -10.33
C ILE A 283 -2.70 23.48 -9.24
N PHE A 284 -3.82 24.09 -8.88
CA PHE A 284 -4.73 23.56 -7.88
C PHE A 284 -5.36 22.25 -8.28
N ALA A 285 -5.83 22.15 -9.51
CA ALA A 285 -6.39 20.92 -10.03
C ALA A 285 -5.35 19.79 -10.02
N LEU A 286 -4.11 20.10 -10.45
CA LEU A 286 -3.01 19.13 -10.43
C LEU A 286 -2.69 18.66 -9.01
N LEU A 287 -2.55 19.58 -8.05
CA LEU A 287 -2.27 19.25 -6.66
C LEU A 287 -3.40 18.41 -6.05
N GLY A 288 -4.67 18.80 -6.28
CA GLY A 288 -5.83 18.07 -5.77
C GLY A 288 -5.89 16.62 -6.25
N VAL A 289 -5.72 16.40 -7.55
CA VAL A 289 -5.75 15.03 -8.10
C VAL A 289 -4.50 14.23 -7.72
N SER A 290 -3.33 14.87 -7.70
CA SER A 290 -2.12 14.22 -7.20
C SER A 290 -2.28 13.76 -5.75
N MET A 291 -2.91 14.58 -4.90
CA MET A 291 -3.21 14.25 -3.51
C MET A 291 -4.13 13.04 -3.39
N LEU A 292 -5.22 12.98 -4.16
CA LEU A 292 -6.14 11.84 -4.18
C LEU A 292 -5.41 10.53 -4.51
N ARG A 293 -4.35 10.60 -5.33
CA ARG A 293 -3.53 9.43 -5.69
C ARG A 293 -2.42 9.14 -4.69
N MET A 294 -1.81 10.16 -4.08
CA MET A 294 -0.74 9.99 -3.10
C MET A 294 -1.22 9.39 -1.77
N LEU A 295 -2.44 9.75 -1.31
CA LEU A 295 -2.97 9.25 -0.04
C LEU A 295 -3.03 7.73 0.08
N PRO A 296 -3.59 6.96 -0.90
CA PRO A 296 -3.56 5.50 -0.83
C PRO A 296 -2.13 4.93 -0.94
N SER A 297 -1.24 5.57 -1.71
CA SER A 297 0.15 5.16 -1.86
C SER A 297 0.91 5.20 -0.53
N ILE A 298 0.77 6.30 0.19
CA ILE A 298 1.40 6.49 1.50
C ILE A 298 0.87 5.48 2.53
N ASN A 299 -0.44 5.25 2.54
CA ASN A 299 -1.03 4.25 3.45
C ASN A 299 -0.48 2.84 3.21
N LYS A 300 -0.29 2.43 1.94
CA LYS A 300 0.27 1.12 1.62
C LYS A 300 1.75 0.97 2.02
N ILE A 301 2.52 2.05 1.99
CA ILE A 301 3.93 2.03 2.39
C ILE A 301 4.10 1.90 3.92
N ILE A 302 3.12 2.38 4.69
CA ILE A 302 3.16 2.39 6.17
C ILE A 302 2.68 1.07 6.78
N ILE A 303 1.77 0.37 6.12
CA ILE A 303 1.17 -0.89 6.58
C ILE A 303 2.11 -2.07 6.33
#